data_00d82c07fce5112c692916407d6f57ac
#
_entry.id   00d82c07fce5112c692916407d6f57ac
#
_cell.length_a   1.000
_cell.length_b   1.000
_cell.length_c   1.000
_cell.angle_alpha   90.00
_cell.angle_beta   90.00
_cell.angle_gamma   90.00
#
_symmetry.space_group_name_H-M   'P 1'
#
loop_
_entity.id
_entity.type
_entity.pdbx_description
1 polymer ?
#
loop_
_entity_poly.entity_id
_entity_poly.type
_entity_poly.pdbx_seq_one_letter_code
_entity_poly.pdbx_strand_id
1 'polypeptide(L)'
;AAKEEAVAAGRPEAWLFTPKRTSFTPVLQYCENRELRKELLMAYTTRGNHDNENDNKDIIVKTMQLRVEKAQLFGYTNPADYILADCMAKDAKTVDAFLESVWEPSLKAAKREAKELQKLLSQDLPGEKLQPWDWWFYTEKLREAKYDLNEEELKPYFELNNVRNGAFQLAHELFGINFEKLEGMPVYNPEVEVFKVTYADGSLVGILYTDYFPRAGKRPGAWMNNICNQYVDANGVDHRPVIINVGNFNKPTQGNPSLLSMDDVETLFHEFGHALHGLLSKAT
;
A
#
# COMPACT_ATOMS: atom_id res chain seq x y z
N ALA A 1 3.80 -0.38 19.65
CA ALA A 1 4.41 0.41 18.56
C ALA A 1 4.69 1.86 19.00
N ALA A 2 3.69 2.77 19.14
CA ALA A 2 3.93 4.21 19.42
C ALA A 2 4.72 4.47 20.72
N LYS A 3 4.54 3.65 21.75
CA LYS A 3 5.31 3.72 23.00
C LYS A 3 6.75 3.27 22.80
N GLU A 4 6.98 2.20 22.06
CA GLU A 4 8.30 1.67 21.74
C GLU A 4 9.09 2.64 20.85
N GLU A 5 8.43 3.25 19.85
CA GLU A 5 9.03 4.32 19.04
C GLU A 5 9.43 5.53 19.88
N ALA A 6 8.60 5.91 20.86
CA ALA A 6 8.93 7.00 21.80
C ALA A 6 10.13 6.66 22.69
N VAL A 7 10.21 5.42 23.22
CA VAL A 7 11.37 4.94 23.98
C VAL A 7 12.62 4.96 23.12
N ALA A 8 12.57 4.46 21.90
CA ALA A 8 13.69 4.48 20.95
C ALA A 8 14.16 5.91 20.60
N ALA A 9 13.24 6.88 20.62
CA ALA A 9 13.52 8.31 20.43
C ALA A 9 13.98 9.03 21.74
N GLY A 10 14.24 8.31 22.82
CA GLY A 10 14.66 8.88 24.11
C GLY A 10 13.55 9.59 24.90
N ARG A 11 12.28 9.30 24.61
CA ARG A 11 11.10 9.91 25.25
C ARG A 11 10.19 8.83 25.88
N PRO A 12 10.64 8.11 26.91
CA PRO A 12 9.94 6.96 27.47
C PRO A 12 8.57 7.28 28.06
N GLU A 13 8.30 8.53 28.42
CA GLU A 13 7.00 8.98 28.99
C GLU A 13 6.01 9.47 27.91
N ALA A 14 6.42 9.47 26.62
CA ALA A 14 5.60 9.95 25.53
C ALA A 14 5.03 8.79 24.68
N TRP A 15 4.21 9.17 23.71
CA TRP A 15 3.75 8.33 22.61
C TRP A 15 4.17 9.01 21.32
N LEU A 16 4.91 8.32 20.46
CA LEU A 16 5.38 8.89 19.20
C LEU A 16 4.51 8.39 18.05
N PHE A 17 3.82 9.32 17.40
CA PHE A 17 3.13 9.08 16.15
C PHE A 17 3.92 9.73 15.01
N THR A 18 3.98 9.02 13.90
CA THR A 18 4.74 9.46 12.71
C THR A 18 3.80 9.54 11.50
N PRO A 19 4.15 10.27 10.43
CA PRO A 19 3.37 10.29 9.19
C PRO A 19 3.49 8.99 8.37
N LYS A 20 3.82 7.86 8.98
CA LYS A 20 3.74 6.54 8.36
C LYS A 20 2.32 6.02 8.46
N ARG A 21 1.81 5.40 7.38
CA ARG A 21 0.41 4.95 7.30
C ARG A 21 -0.01 4.11 8.51
N THR A 22 0.80 3.14 8.92
CA THR A 22 0.54 2.28 10.08
C THR A 22 0.49 3.02 11.42
N SER A 23 1.11 4.21 11.52
CA SER A 23 1.12 5.03 12.72
C SER A 23 -0.04 6.04 12.73
N PHE A 24 -0.27 6.75 11.61
CA PHE A 24 -1.27 7.82 11.60
C PHE A 24 -2.71 7.34 11.35
N THR A 25 -2.91 6.25 10.58
CA THR A 25 -4.26 5.76 10.26
C THR A 25 -5.08 5.44 11.50
N PRO A 26 -4.60 4.67 12.49
CA PRO A 26 -5.38 4.39 13.70
C PRO A 26 -5.75 5.65 14.49
N VAL A 27 -4.87 6.67 14.49
CA VAL A 27 -5.19 7.95 15.16
C VAL A 27 -6.31 8.66 14.43
N LEU A 28 -6.29 8.72 13.11
CA LEU A 28 -7.35 9.37 12.34
C LEU A 28 -8.70 8.63 12.44
N GLN A 29 -8.67 7.30 12.60
CA GLN A 29 -9.88 6.47 12.70
C GLN A 29 -10.49 6.46 14.10
N TYR A 30 -9.65 6.41 15.16
CA TYR A 30 -10.14 6.07 16.50
C TYR A 30 -9.85 7.13 17.57
N CYS A 31 -8.98 8.12 17.31
CA CYS A 31 -8.66 9.12 18.32
C CYS A 31 -9.79 10.13 18.45
N GLU A 32 -10.37 10.26 19.65
CA GLU A 32 -11.44 11.22 19.95
C GLU A 32 -10.95 12.68 19.91
N ASN A 33 -9.65 12.91 20.19
CA ASN A 33 -9.09 14.24 20.19
C ASN A 33 -8.98 14.80 18.76
N ARG A 34 -9.90 15.69 18.39
CA ARG A 34 -10.02 16.29 17.07
C ARG A 34 -8.78 17.10 16.66
N GLU A 35 -8.18 17.84 17.60
CA GLU A 35 -6.99 18.64 17.32
C GLU A 35 -5.78 17.76 17.03
N LEU A 36 -5.63 16.64 17.73
CA LEU A 36 -4.57 15.67 17.45
C LEU A 36 -4.74 15.03 16.06
N ARG A 37 -5.97 14.68 15.67
CA ARG A 37 -6.25 14.20 14.29
C ARG A 37 -5.85 15.25 13.25
N LYS A 38 -6.22 16.53 13.50
CA LYS A 38 -5.86 17.65 12.62
C LYS A 38 -4.35 17.84 12.51
N GLU A 39 -3.66 17.90 13.64
CA GLU A 39 -2.20 18.06 13.67
C GLU A 39 -1.51 16.96 12.86
N LEU A 40 -1.89 15.70 13.09
CA LEU A 40 -1.29 14.55 12.41
C LEU A 40 -1.62 14.52 10.92
N LEU A 41 -2.87 14.82 10.53
CA LEU A 41 -3.25 14.92 9.12
C LEU A 41 -2.49 16.03 8.42
N MET A 42 -2.38 17.21 9.05
CA MET A 42 -1.61 18.33 8.49
C MET A 42 -0.14 17.97 8.35
N ALA A 43 0.48 17.37 9.36
CA ALA A 43 1.85 16.89 9.27
C ALA A 43 2.06 15.90 8.12
N TYR A 44 1.06 15.06 7.83
CA TYR A 44 1.11 14.13 6.70
C TYR A 44 0.93 14.81 5.34
N THR A 45 -0.05 15.70 5.20
CA THR A 45 -0.45 16.27 3.90
C THR A 45 0.43 17.43 3.45
N THR A 46 1.13 18.11 4.37
CA THR A 46 2.02 19.24 4.05
C THR A 46 3.48 18.84 3.90
N ARG A 47 3.82 17.56 3.89
CA ARG A 47 5.20 17.10 3.66
C ARG A 47 5.76 17.65 2.35
N GLY A 48 6.98 18.17 2.40
CA GLY A 48 7.64 18.79 1.25
C GLY A 48 7.06 20.15 0.84
N ASN A 49 6.32 20.82 1.74
CA ASN A 49 5.69 22.11 1.51
C ASN A 49 5.85 23.04 2.74
N HIS A 50 7.09 23.25 3.21
CA HIS A 50 7.41 23.98 4.43
C HIS A 50 8.45 25.10 4.27
N ASP A 51 8.78 25.50 3.04
CA ASP A 51 9.79 26.56 2.75
C ASP A 51 11.15 26.30 3.45
N ASN A 52 11.58 25.01 3.51
CA ASN A 52 12.84 24.53 4.09
C ASN A 52 13.60 23.66 3.09
N GLU A 53 14.73 23.07 3.52
CA GLU A 53 15.59 22.21 2.67
C GLU A 53 14.89 20.98 2.08
N ASN A 54 13.72 20.60 2.64
CA ASN A 54 12.91 19.48 2.17
C ASN A 54 11.72 19.94 1.30
N ASP A 55 11.64 21.21 0.94
CA ASP A 55 10.56 21.74 0.11
C ASP A 55 10.67 21.25 -1.35
N ASN A 56 9.55 20.78 -1.90
CA ASN A 56 9.52 20.19 -3.22
C ASN A 56 8.84 21.07 -4.30
N LYS A 57 8.37 22.27 -3.96
CA LYS A 57 7.62 23.13 -4.89
C LYS A 57 8.40 23.43 -6.16
N ASP A 58 9.64 23.90 -6.04
CA ASP A 58 10.49 24.23 -7.19
C ASP A 58 10.88 23.00 -7.99
N ILE A 59 11.08 21.86 -7.32
CA ILE A 59 11.36 20.56 -7.97
C ILE A 59 10.17 20.13 -8.81
N ILE A 60 8.94 20.29 -8.31
CA ILE A 60 7.70 19.97 -9.05
C ILE A 60 7.59 20.85 -10.29
N VAL A 61 7.77 22.18 -10.15
CA VAL A 61 7.72 23.12 -11.27
C VAL A 61 8.76 22.74 -12.34
N LYS A 62 10.02 22.54 -11.92
CA LYS A 62 11.09 22.16 -12.84
C LYS A 62 10.84 20.81 -13.52
N THR A 63 10.30 19.84 -12.80
CA THR A 63 9.92 18.54 -13.37
C THR A 63 8.85 18.68 -14.45
N MET A 64 7.84 19.53 -14.24
CA MET A 64 6.80 19.78 -15.24
C MET A 64 7.37 20.47 -16.49
N GLN A 65 8.23 21.48 -16.32
CA GLN A 65 8.93 22.15 -17.44
C GLN A 65 9.72 21.15 -18.29
N LEU A 66 10.55 20.31 -17.65
CA LEU A 66 11.35 19.30 -18.35
C LEU A 66 10.50 18.24 -19.08
N ARG A 67 9.33 17.89 -18.53
CA ARG A 67 8.39 17.00 -19.21
C ARG A 67 7.81 17.64 -20.47
N VAL A 68 7.50 18.95 -20.44
CA VAL A 68 7.05 19.71 -21.64
C VAL A 68 8.15 19.77 -22.67
N GLU A 69 9.38 20.16 -22.29
CA GLU A 69 10.54 20.20 -23.18
C GLU A 69 10.78 18.84 -23.83
N LYS A 70 10.71 17.76 -23.05
CA LYS A 70 10.84 16.39 -23.58
C LYS A 70 9.75 16.07 -24.61
N ALA A 71 8.49 16.37 -24.33
CA ALA A 71 7.40 16.12 -25.28
C ALA A 71 7.62 16.88 -26.61
N GLN A 72 8.06 18.13 -26.53
CA GLN A 72 8.34 18.97 -27.69
C GLN A 72 9.49 18.43 -28.55
N LEU A 73 10.54 17.83 -27.93
CA LEU A 73 11.62 17.16 -28.68
C LEU A 73 11.12 15.98 -29.53
N PHE A 74 10.02 15.35 -29.12
CA PHE A 74 9.38 14.26 -29.88
C PHE A 74 8.22 14.74 -30.76
N GLY A 75 8.04 16.06 -30.93
CA GLY A 75 7.03 16.64 -31.80
C GLY A 75 5.61 16.73 -31.21
N TYR A 76 5.46 16.53 -29.89
CA TYR A 76 4.19 16.65 -29.20
C TYR A 76 4.05 18.01 -28.52
N THR A 77 2.80 18.53 -28.43
CA THR A 77 2.54 19.84 -27.81
C THR A 77 2.57 19.79 -26.29
N ASN A 78 2.32 18.63 -25.70
CA ASN A 78 2.27 18.45 -24.24
C ASN A 78 2.67 17.02 -23.83
N PRO A 79 3.03 16.83 -22.56
CA PRO A 79 3.45 15.51 -22.03
C PRO A 79 2.37 14.43 -22.08
N ALA A 80 1.10 14.81 -21.94
CA ALA A 80 -0.01 13.85 -21.98
C ALA A 80 -0.13 13.19 -23.34
N ASP A 81 -0.17 13.99 -24.41
CA ASP A 81 -0.25 13.46 -25.79
C ASP A 81 0.98 12.60 -26.14
N TYR A 82 2.19 13.00 -25.67
CA TYR A 82 3.39 12.19 -25.87
C TYR A 82 3.26 10.80 -25.21
N ILE A 83 2.79 10.73 -23.98
CA ILE A 83 2.66 9.44 -23.27
C ILE A 83 1.49 8.62 -23.84
N LEU A 84 0.37 9.28 -24.17
CA LEU A 84 -0.85 8.61 -24.60
C LEU A 84 -0.80 8.08 -26.03
N ALA A 85 0.12 8.58 -26.86
CA ALA A 85 0.26 8.16 -28.26
C ALA A 85 0.40 6.63 -28.41
N ASP A 86 1.05 5.99 -27.44
CA ASP A 86 1.27 4.53 -27.40
C ASP A 86 0.33 3.79 -26.43
N CYS A 87 -0.65 4.51 -25.82
CA CYS A 87 -1.66 3.95 -24.95
C CYS A 87 -2.97 3.70 -25.71
N MET A 88 -3.86 2.90 -25.11
CA MET A 88 -5.18 2.59 -25.68
C MET A 88 -6.05 3.83 -25.89
N ALA A 89 -5.95 4.83 -25.03
CA ALA A 89 -6.73 6.07 -25.11
C ALA A 89 -6.27 7.02 -26.23
N LYS A 90 -5.02 6.94 -26.68
CA LYS A 90 -4.40 7.67 -27.79
C LYS A 90 -4.17 9.17 -27.57
N ASP A 91 -5.07 9.90 -26.93
CA ASP A 91 -4.98 11.34 -26.72
C ASP A 91 -5.60 11.80 -25.40
N ALA A 92 -5.23 13.01 -24.97
CA ALA A 92 -5.71 13.60 -23.73
C ALA A 92 -7.23 13.86 -23.73
N LYS A 93 -7.80 14.21 -24.88
CA LYS A 93 -9.25 14.48 -25.00
C LYS A 93 -10.09 13.24 -24.69
N THR A 94 -9.65 12.07 -25.16
CA THR A 94 -10.28 10.77 -24.86
C THR A 94 -10.22 10.46 -23.37
N VAL A 95 -9.08 10.72 -22.71
CA VAL A 95 -8.91 10.53 -21.27
C VAL A 95 -9.81 11.48 -20.49
N ASP A 96 -9.83 12.76 -20.86
CA ASP A 96 -10.66 13.78 -20.18
C ASP A 96 -12.15 13.43 -20.28
N ALA A 97 -12.64 13.05 -21.46
CA ALA A 97 -14.03 12.64 -21.65
C ALA A 97 -14.39 11.42 -20.78
N PHE A 98 -13.48 10.45 -20.66
CA PHE A 98 -13.68 9.31 -19.79
C PHE A 98 -13.71 9.72 -18.30
N LEU A 99 -12.76 10.54 -17.86
CA LEU A 99 -12.70 11.04 -16.48
C LEU A 99 -13.95 11.85 -16.12
N GLU A 100 -14.45 12.71 -17.02
CA GLU A 100 -15.69 13.47 -16.80
C GLU A 100 -16.91 12.55 -16.65
N SER A 101 -16.98 11.48 -17.43
CA SER A 101 -18.08 10.50 -17.33
C SER A 101 -18.14 9.79 -15.97
N VAL A 102 -16.99 9.61 -15.31
CA VAL A 102 -16.88 9.00 -14.00
C VAL A 102 -16.98 10.06 -12.88
N TRP A 103 -16.49 11.27 -13.14
CA TRP A 103 -16.44 12.34 -12.15
C TRP A 103 -17.83 12.77 -11.64
N GLU A 104 -18.77 13.03 -12.54
CA GLU A 104 -20.10 13.50 -12.15
C GLU A 104 -20.85 12.55 -11.19
N PRO A 105 -20.98 11.23 -11.49
CA PRO A 105 -21.62 10.30 -10.58
C PRO A 105 -20.84 10.13 -9.28
N SER A 106 -19.49 10.11 -9.33
CA SER A 106 -18.64 10.00 -8.15
C SER A 106 -18.78 11.21 -7.23
N LEU A 107 -18.83 12.43 -7.78
CA LEU A 107 -19.04 13.65 -6.99
C LEU A 107 -20.41 13.67 -6.31
N LYS A 108 -21.47 13.17 -6.97
CA LYS A 108 -22.79 13.02 -6.35
C LYS A 108 -22.77 12.04 -5.18
N ALA A 109 -22.06 10.91 -5.34
CA ALA A 109 -21.87 9.92 -4.26
C ALA A 109 -21.09 10.53 -3.09
N ALA A 110 -19.94 11.13 -3.34
CA ALA A 110 -19.11 11.76 -2.30
C ALA A 110 -19.86 12.84 -1.51
N LYS A 111 -20.67 13.68 -2.20
CA LYS A 111 -21.51 14.68 -1.51
C LYS A 111 -22.60 14.05 -0.65
N ARG A 112 -23.14 12.90 -1.03
CA ARG A 112 -24.12 12.16 -0.20
C ARG A 112 -23.44 11.59 1.04
N GLU A 113 -22.29 10.94 0.87
CA GLU A 113 -21.49 10.40 1.96
C GLU A 113 -21.06 11.48 2.95
N ALA A 114 -20.54 12.62 2.46
CA ALA A 114 -20.20 13.76 3.30
C ALA A 114 -21.38 14.26 4.14
N LYS A 115 -22.62 14.23 3.61
CA LYS A 115 -23.82 14.60 4.38
C LYS A 115 -24.15 13.58 5.48
N GLU A 116 -23.91 12.29 5.25
CA GLU A 116 -24.09 11.27 6.29
C GLU A 116 -23.08 11.45 7.42
N LEU A 117 -21.79 11.67 7.10
CA LEU A 117 -20.76 11.97 8.09
C LEU A 117 -21.04 13.27 8.85
N GLN A 118 -21.49 14.33 8.15
CA GLN A 118 -21.87 15.59 8.78
C GLN A 118 -23.01 15.41 9.80
N LYS A 119 -23.97 14.52 9.56
CA LYS A 119 -25.03 14.24 10.54
C LYS A 119 -24.49 13.65 11.82
N LEU A 120 -23.56 12.71 11.73
CA LEU A 120 -22.90 12.11 12.89
C LEU A 120 -22.07 13.15 13.65
N LEU A 121 -21.25 13.92 12.93
CA LEU A 121 -20.49 15.00 13.54
C LEU A 121 -21.39 16.00 14.27
N SER A 122 -22.54 16.36 13.70
CA SER A 122 -23.45 17.34 14.32
C SER A 122 -24.12 16.83 15.59
N GLN A 123 -24.17 15.51 15.81
CA GLN A 123 -24.62 14.92 17.08
C GLN A 123 -23.57 15.07 18.18
N ASP A 124 -22.29 14.85 17.83
CA ASP A 124 -21.18 14.95 18.78
C ASP A 124 -20.75 16.41 19.02
N LEU A 125 -20.74 17.23 17.96
CA LEU A 125 -20.25 18.61 17.95
C LEU A 125 -21.26 19.54 17.24
N PRO A 126 -22.33 19.96 17.92
CA PRO A 126 -23.34 20.83 17.33
C PRO A 126 -22.78 22.15 16.80
N GLY A 127 -23.09 22.50 15.55
CA GLY A 127 -22.64 23.72 14.92
C GLY A 127 -21.30 23.60 14.15
N GLU A 128 -20.56 22.54 14.37
CA GLU A 128 -19.29 22.30 13.64
C GLU A 128 -19.53 21.74 12.24
N LYS A 129 -18.60 22.07 11.34
CA LYS A 129 -18.57 21.53 9.97
C LYS A 129 -17.55 20.41 9.84
N LEU A 130 -17.92 19.39 9.07
CA LEU A 130 -17.03 18.29 8.70
C LEU A 130 -15.75 18.83 8.02
N GLN A 131 -14.60 18.43 8.57
CA GLN A 131 -13.29 18.79 8.07
C GLN A 131 -12.54 17.54 7.57
N PRO A 132 -11.46 17.67 6.79
CA PRO A 132 -10.69 16.52 6.31
C PRO A 132 -10.22 15.57 7.42
N TRP A 133 -9.85 16.08 8.59
CA TRP A 133 -9.41 15.27 9.74
C TRP A 133 -10.55 14.59 10.51
N ASP A 134 -11.80 14.86 10.16
CA ASP A 134 -12.98 14.21 10.73
C ASP A 134 -13.44 13.02 9.85
N TRP A 135 -13.04 13.00 8.58
CA TRP A 135 -13.57 12.05 7.59
C TRP A 135 -13.41 10.61 8.04
N TRP A 136 -12.19 10.19 8.34
CA TRP A 136 -11.90 8.80 8.73
C TRP A 136 -12.54 8.39 10.04
N PHE A 137 -12.54 9.31 11.02
CA PHE A 137 -13.17 9.08 12.32
C PHE A 137 -14.68 8.85 12.19
N TYR A 138 -15.39 9.71 11.46
CA TYR A 138 -16.82 9.55 11.26
C TYR A 138 -17.17 8.45 10.25
N THR A 139 -16.29 8.10 9.34
CA THR A 139 -16.48 6.93 8.48
C THR A 139 -16.44 5.65 9.32
N GLU A 140 -15.53 5.54 10.29
CA GLU A 140 -15.48 4.41 11.22
C GLU A 140 -16.72 4.31 12.08
N LYS A 141 -17.14 5.40 12.70
CA LYS A 141 -18.41 5.47 13.45
C LYS A 141 -19.64 5.08 12.60
N LEU A 142 -19.66 5.51 11.34
CA LEU A 142 -20.74 5.15 10.42
C LEU A 142 -20.73 3.65 10.08
N ARG A 143 -19.55 3.08 9.89
CA ARG A 143 -19.37 1.66 9.63
C ARG A 143 -19.83 0.82 10.80
N GLU A 144 -19.42 1.16 12.01
CA GLU A 144 -19.87 0.51 13.24
C GLU A 144 -21.40 0.60 13.39
N ALA A 145 -21.97 1.79 13.21
CA ALA A 145 -23.43 1.99 13.33
C ALA A 145 -24.27 1.27 12.27
N LYS A 146 -23.73 1.07 11.05
CA LYS A 146 -24.45 0.40 9.95
C LYS A 146 -24.28 -1.11 9.92
N TYR A 147 -23.11 -1.62 10.31
CA TYR A 147 -22.74 -3.02 10.07
C TYR A 147 -22.41 -3.78 11.37
N ASP A 148 -22.40 -3.10 12.52
CA ASP A 148 -21.99 -3.68 13.81
C ASP A 148 -20.63 -4.39 13.71
N LEU A 149 -19.73 -3.83 12.90
CA LEU A 149 -18.42 -4.39 12.57
C LEU A 149 -17.32 -3.58 13.27
N ASN A 150 -16.62 -4.24 14.19
CA ASN A 150 -15.43 -3.72 14.84
C ASN A 150 -14.18 -4.44 14.25
N GLU A 151 -13.35 -3.71 13.52
CA GLU A 151 -12.10 -4.28 12.93
C GLU A 151 -11.14 -4.82 13.99
N GLU A 152 -11.12 -4.24 15.19
CA GLU A 152 -10.24 -4.72 16.27
C GLU A 152 -10.60 -6.15 16.72
N GLU A 153 -11.87 -6.55 16.60
CA GLU A 153 -12.32 -7.92 16.90
C GLU A 153 -11.90 -8.92 15.80
N LEU A 154 -11.66 -8.44 14.59
CA LEU A 154 -11.20 -9.29 13.46
C LEU A 154 -9.69 -9.51 13.47
N LYS A 155 -8.89 -8.55 13.94
CA LYS A 155 -7.42 -8.61 13.92
C LYS A 155 -6.83 -9.89 14.51
N PRO A 156 -7.31 -10.46 15.63
CA PRO A 156 -6.77 -11.70 16.19
C PRO A 156 -6.85 -12.92 15.25
N TYR A 157 -7.75 -12.89 14.27
CA TYR A 157 -7.87 -13.95 13.27
C TYR A 157 -6.85 -13.82 12.13
N PHE A 158 -6.25 -12.63 11.96
CA PHE A 158 -5.37 -12.28 10.86
C PHE A 158 -3.91 -12.11 11.31
N GLU A 159 -3.37 -13.12 11.99
CA GLU A 159 -1.92 -13.17 12.25
C GLU A 159 -1.18 -13.36 10.91
N LEU A 160 -0.12 -12.58 10.66
CA LEU A 160 0.59 -12.50 9.39
C LEU A 160 1.00 -13.86 8.83
N ASN A 161 1.58 -14.74 9.68
CA ASN A 161 2.01 -16.06 9.20
C ASN A 161 0.84 -16.94 8.83
N ASN A 162 -0.29 -16.85 9.57
CA ASN A 162 -1.50 -17.60 9.25
C ASN A 162 -2.10 -17.13 7.92
N VAL A 163 -2.17 -15.81 7.70
CA VAL A 163 -2.67 -15.23 6.44
C VAL A 163 -1.77 -15.62 5.26
N ARG A 164 -0.44 -15.51 5.41
CA ARG A 164 0.52 -15.94 4.39
C ARG A 164 0.39 -17.44 4.09
N ASN A 165 0.34 -18.27 5.12
CA ASN A 165 0.20 -19.72 4.94
C ASN A 165 -1.15 -20.08 4.28
N GLY A 166 -2.22 -19.35 4.60
CA GLY A 166 -3.50 -19.45 3.91
C GLY A 166 -3.41 -19.11 2.43
N ALA A 167 -2.67 -18.05 2.07
CA ALA A 167 -2.40 -17.70 0.67
C ALA A 167 -1.58 -18.80 -0.04
N PHE A 168 -0.59 -19.38 0.63
CA PHE A 168 0.19 -20.51 0.09
C PHE A 168 -0.66 -21.75 -0.11
N GLN A 169 -1.54 -22.06 0.84
CA GLN A 169 -2.49 -23.18 0.70
C GLN A 169 -3.44 -22.98 -0.46
N LEU A 170 -4.00 -21.77 -0.62
CA LEU A 170 -4.85 -21.43 -1.75
C LEU A 170 -4.11 -21.62 -3.09
N ALA A 171 -2.86 -21.18 -3.18
CA ALA A 171 -2.04 -21.37 -4.37
C ALA A 171 -1.73 -22.88 -4.62
N HIS A 172 -1.56 -23.67 -3.56
CA HIS A 172 -1.44 -25.12 -3.69
C HIS A 172 -2.70 -25.75 -4.29
N GLU A 173 -3.87 -25.41 -3.76
CA GLU A 173 -5.16 -25.95 -4.23
C GLU A 173 -5.48 -25.55 -5.69
N LEU A 174 -5.16 -24.30 -6.08
CA LEU A 174 -5.45 -23.79 -7.41
C LEU A 174 -4.42 -24.21 -8.47
N PHE A 175 -3.13 -24.29 -8.11
CA PHE A 175 -2.03 -24.43 -9.06
C PHE A 175 -1.11 -25.63 -8.78
N GLY A 176 -1.31 -26.38 -7.69
CA GLY A 176 -0.49 -27.53 -7.32
C GLY A 176 0.94 -27.18 -6.91
N ILE A 177 1.19 -25.95 -6.46
CA ILE A 177 2.53 -25.49 -6.07
C ILE A 177 2.72 -25.51 -4.55
N ASN A 178 3.94 -25.77 -4.12
CA ASN A 178 4.33 -25.85 -2.71
C ASN A 178 5.34 -24.78 -2.37
N PHE A 179 5.34 -24.28 -1.14
CA PHE A 179 6.24 -23.28 -0.63
C PHE A 179 7.04 -23.83 0.54
N GLU A 180 8.34 -23.87 0.41
CA GLU A 180 9.29 -24.34 1.44
C GLU A 180 10.19 -23.19 1.86
N LYS A 181 10.22 -22.87 3.15
CA LYS A 181 11.11 -21.82 3.66
C LYS A 181 12.56 -22.26 3.54
N LEU A 182 13.39 -21.39 2.96
CA LEU A 182 14.83 -21.60 2.84
C LEU A 182 15.56 -20.81 3.92
N GLU A 183 16.42 -21.51 4.67
CA GLU A 183 17.31 -20.87 5.62
C GLU A 183 18.68 -20.61 4.99
N GLY A 184 19.39 -19.58 5.48
CA GLY A 184 20.75 -19.24 5.03
C GLY A 184 20.86 -18.62 3.65
N MET A 185 19.77 -18.27 3.01
CA MET A 185 19.79 -17.54 1.74
C MET A 185 20.31 -16.10 1.93
N PRO A 186 21.06 -15.56 0.97
CA PRO A 186 21.46 -14.16 1.01
C PRO A 186 20.24 -13.24 1.01
N VAL A 187 20.12 -12.39 2.03
CA VAL A 187 19.06 -11.38 2.16
C VAL A 187 19.68 -10.02 2.46
N TYR A 188 19.07 -8.98 1.95
CA TYR A 188 19.51 -7.60 2.17
C TYR A 188 19.03 -7.02 3.52
N ASN A 189 18.14 -7.71 4.22
CA ASN A 189 17.66 -7.37 5.55
C ASN A 189 17.27 -8.66 6.28
N PRO A 190 17.61 -8.84 7.57
CA PRO A 190 17.35 -10.07 8.31
C PRO A 190 15.87 -10.41 8.51
N GLU A 191 14.95 -9.45 8.30
CA GLU A 191 13.50 -9.66 8.38
C GLU A 191 12.90 -10.22 7.08
N VAL A 192 13.70 -10.38 6.02
CA VAL A 192 13.26 -10.95 4.73
C VAL A 192 13.28 -12.47 4.83
N GLU A 193 12.16 -13.09 4.49
CA GLU A 193 12.07 -14.55 4.39
C GLU A 193 12.10 -14.99 2.92
N VAL A 194 12.68 -16.16 2.67
CA VAL A 194 12.84 -16.72 1.32
C VAL A 194 12.15 -18.08 1.25
N PHE A 195 11.41 -18.30 0.16
CA PHE A 195 10.70 -19.54 -0.08
C PHE A 195 11.08 -20.13 -1.44
N LYS A 196 11.40 -21.42 -1.46
CA LYS A 196 11.47 -22.23 -2.66
C LYS A 196 10.06 -22.65 -3.07
N VAL A 197 9.71 -22.39 -4.31
CA VAL A 197 8.40 -22.78 -4.87
C VAL A 197 8.59 -23.91 -5.84
N THR A 198 7.87 -25.03 -5.65
CA THR A 198 7.98 -26.25 -6.45
C THR A 198 6.63 -26.80 -6.83
N TYR A 199 6.56 -27.55 -7.93
CA TYR A 199 5.43 -28.45 -8.20
C TYR A 199 5.49 -29.70 -7.33
N ALA A 200 4.45 -30.53 -7.38
CA ALA A 200 4.35 -31.78 -6.61
C ALA A 200 5.44 -32.82 -6.96
N ASP A 201 5.96 -32.79 -8.19
CA ASP A 201 7.06 -33.63 -8.65
C ASP A 201 8.45 -33.13 -8.22
N GLY A 202 8.51 -32.01 -7.46
CA GLY A 202 9.74 -31.38 -6.99
C GLY A 202 10.41 -30.43 -7.99
N SER A 203 9.87 -30.28 -9.19
CA SER A 203 10.41 -29.36 -10.21
C SER A 203 10.25 -27.91 -9.72
N LEU A 204 11.29 -27.07 -9.97
CA LEU A 204 11.34 -25.70 -9.51
C LEU A 204 10.39 -24.80 -10.29
N VAL A 205 9.51 -24.09 -9.58
CA VAL A 205 8.66 -23.02 -10.11
C VAL A 205 9.38 -21.66 -10.05
N GLY A 206 10.04 -21.36 -8.92
CA GLY A 206 10.78 -20.14 -8.72
C GLY A 206 11.18 -19.95 -7.25
N ILE A 207 11.74 -18.76 -6.96
CA ILE A 207 12.09 -18.33 -5.60
C ILE A 207 11.27 -17.11 -5.25
N LEU A 208 10.68 -17.11 -4.07
CA LEU A 208 9.88 -15.99 -3.55
C LEU A 208 10.58 -15.38 -2.32
N TYR A 209 10.92 -14.10 -2.39
CA TYR A 209 11.31 -13.28 -1.26
C TYR A 209 10.09 -12.55 -0.71
N THR A 210 9.94 -12.50 0.62
CA THR A 210 8.89 -11.73 1.29
C THR A 210 9.52 -10.72 2.24
N ASP A 211 9.24 -9.44 2.02
CA ASP A 211 9.73 -8.31 2.81
C ASP A 211 8.53 -7.53 3.34
N TYR A 212 7.99 -7.93 4.49
CA TYR A 212 6.68 -7.48 4.94
C TYR A 212 6.71 -6.35 5.97
N PHE A 213 7.87 -6.02 6.57
CA PHE A 213 7.92 -5.06 7.67
C PHE A 213 8.47 -3.70 7.28
N PRO A 214 7.93 -2.59 7.85
CA PRO A 214 8.45 -1.25 7.63
C PRO A 214 9.81 -1.07 8.35
N ARG A 215 10.68 -0.23 7.76
CA ARG A 215 11.96 0.21 8.35
C ARG A 215 12.39 1.54 7.78
N ALA A 216 13.41 2.16 8.36
CA ALA A 216 14.00 3.39 7.82
C ALA A 216 14.49 3.17 6.37
N GLY A 217 14.18 4.11 5.49
CA GLY A 217 14.54 4.05 4.07
C GLY A 217 13.66 3.17 3.18
N LYS A 218 12.78 2.34 3.75
CA LYS A 218 11.82 1.56 2.96
C LYS A 218 10.64 2.43 2.54
N ARG A 219 10.26 2.35 1.25
CA ARG A 219 9.09 3.07 0.73
C ARG A 219 7.79 2.54 1.36
N PRO A 220 6.82 3.43 1.64
CA PRO A 220 5.48 3.00 2.06
C PRO A 220 4.71 2.33 0.93
N GLY A 221 3.64 1.59 1.29
CA GLY A 221 2.81 0.84 0.36
C GLY A 221 3.27 -0.62 0.22
N ALA A 222 2.73 -1.31 -0.77
CA ALA A 222 3.09 -2.68 -1.09
C ALA A 222 3.36 -2.81 -2.58
N TRP A 223 4.14 -3.79 -2.98
CA TRP A 223 4.45 -4.08 -4.39
C TRP A 223 5.08 -5.45 -4.56
N MET A 224 4.90 -6.00 -5.74
CA MET A 224 5.70 -7.09 -6.25
C MET A 224 6.74 -6.58 -7.25
N ASN A 225 7.89 -7.23 -7.33
CA ASN A 225 8.85 -7.02 -8.41
C ASN A 225 9.56 -8.33 -8.77
N ASN A 226 10.05 -8.41 -10.01
CA ASN A 226 10.92 -9.48 -10.46
C ASN A 226 12.38 -9.07 -10.22
N ILE A 227 13.09 -9.82 -9.38
CA ILE A 227 14.55 -9.71 -9.26
C ILE A 227 15.19 -10.32 -10.51
N CYS A 228 14.63 -11.45 -10.95
CA CYS A 228 14.96 -12.10 -12.22
C CYS A 228 13.66 -12.62 -12.86
N ASN A 229 13.44 -12.29 -14.12
CA ASN A 229 12.34 -12.87 -14.90
C ASN A 229 12.65 -14.32 -15.27
N GLN A 230 11.59 -15.10 -15.51
CA GLN A 230 11.76 -16.38 -16.18
C GLN A 230 12.20 -16.13 -17.64
N TYR A 231 13.14 -16.90 -18.12
CA TYR A 231 13.58 -16.89 -19.54
C TYR A 231 14.19 -18.23 -19.94
N VAL A 232 14.19 -18.49 -21.25
CA VAL A 232 14.92 -19.62 -21.82
C VAL A 232 16.19 -19.07 -22.47
N ASP A 233 17.34 -19.64 -22.11
CA ASP A 233 18.62 -19.19 -22.67
C ASP A 233 18.91 -19.79 -24.09
N ALA A 234 19.99 -19.36 -24.69
CA ALA A 234 20.40 -19.83 -26.03
C ALA A 234 20.68 -21.35 -26.12
N ASN A 235 20.85 -22.03 -24.99
CA ASN A 235 21.05 -23.46 -24.88
C ASN A 235 19.75 -24.23 -24.63
N GLY A 236 18.61 -23.52 -24.54
CA GLY A 236 17.30 -24.10 -24.26
C GLY A 236 17.06 -24.38 -22.78
N VAL A 237 17.87 -23.83 -21.87
CA VAL A 237 17.68 -24.00 -20.41
C VAL A 237 16.67 -23.00 -19.90
N ASP A 238 15.63 -23.48 -19.21
CA ASP A 238 14.62 -22.66 -18.54
C ASP A 238 15.16 -22.15 -17.19
N HIS A 239 15.41 -20.85 -17.11
CA HIS A 239 15.80 -20.15 -15.89
C HIS A 239 14.57 -19.66 -15.15
N ARG A 240 14.31 -20.22 -13.97
CA ARG A 240 13.12 -19.92 -13.20
C ARG A 240 13.21 -18.56 -12.50
N PRO A 241 12.07 -17.87 -12.31
CA PRO A 241 12.05 -16.51 -11.81
C PRO A 241 12.45 -16.41 -10.34
N VAL A 242 12.95 -15.24 -9.97
CA VAL A 242 13.14 -14.80 -8.59
C VAL A 242 12.26 -13.57 -8.35
N ILE A 243 11.28 -13.73 -7.50
CA ILE A 243 10.24 -12.74 -7.23
C ILE A 243 10.40 -12.19 -5.83
N ILE A 244 10.09 -10.91 -5.67
CA ILE A 244 9.98 -10.29 -4.35
C ILE A 244 8.59 -9.71 -4.14
N ASN A 245 8.03 -9.99 -2.97
CA ASN A 245 6.76 -9.44 -2.48
C ASN A 245 7.05 -8.54 -1.29
N VAL A 246 6.70 -7.28 -1.38
CA VAL A 246 7.03 -6.26 -0.38
C VAL A 246 5.75 -5.70 0.21
N GLY A 247 5.70 -5.59 1.54
CA GLY A 247 4.62 -4.96 2.30
C GLY A 247 5.16 -3.99 3.35
N ASN A 248 4.28 -3.38 4.12
CA ASN A 248 4.61 -2.54 5.25
C ASN A 248 3.61 -2.80 6.40
N PHE A 249 3.46 -4.06 6.76
CA PHE A 249 2.56 -4.51 7.84
C PHE A 249 3.13 -4.18 9.22
N ASN A 250 2.26 -4.13 10.22
CA ASN A 250 2.69 -3.88 11.59
C ASN A 250 3.67 -4.96 12.07
N LYS A 251 4.81 -4.53 12.66
CA LYS A 251 5.76 -5.46 13.26
C LYS A 251 5.15 -6.15 14.47
N PRO A 252 5.56 -7.39 14.75
CA PRO A 252 5.28 -7.99 16.04
C PRO A 252 5.91 -7.14 17.15
N THR A 253 5.23 -7.05 18.29
CA THR A 253 5.75 -6.39 19.49
C THR A 253 5.94 -7.43 20.60
N GLN A 254 6.61 -7.06 21.68
CA GLN A 254 6.88 -7.99 22.77
C GLN A 254 5.55 -8.57 23.32
N GLY A 255 5.33 -9.86 23.12
CA GLY A 255 4.13 -10.58 23.54
C GLY A 255 2.94 -10.53 22.58
N ASN A 256 3.04 -9.81 21.44
CA ASN A 256 1.99 -9.76 20.44
C ASN A 256 2.51 -10.07 19.03
N PRO A 257 1.90 -11.00 18.31
CA PRO A 257 2.26 -11.27 16.92
C PRO A 257 1.92 -10.09 16.00
N SER A 258 2.39 -10.14 14.76
CA SER A 258 1.96 -9.22 13.71
C SER A 258 0.50 -9.50 13.35
N LEU A 259 -0.42 -8.63 13.75
CA LEU A 259 -1.84 -8.73 13.42
C LEU A 259 -2.16 -7.75 12.28
N LEU A 260 -2.86 -8.26 11.27
CA LEU A 260 -3.24 -7.53 10.07
C LEU A 260 -4.65 -6.94 10.22
N SER A 261 -4.89 -5.79 9.61
CA SER A 261 -6.24 -5.32 9.29
C SER A 261 -6.79 -6.08 8.09
N MET A 262 -8.09 -5.97 7.82
CA MET A 262 -8.68 -6.55 6.59
C MET A 262 -8.04 -5.96 5.33
N ASP A 263 -7.78 -4.66 5.30
CA ASP A 263 -7.06 -3.98 4.22
C ASP A 263 -5.64 -4.56 4.00
N ASP A 264 -4.93 -4.91 5.10
CA ASP A 264 -3.61 -5.54 5.01
C ASP A 264 -3.70 -6.95 4.43
N VAL A 265 -4.74 -7.72 4.80
CA VAL A 265 -5.01 -9.05 4.23
C VAL A 265 -5.29 -8.94 2.74
N GLU A 266 -6.18 -8.04 2.32
CA GLU A 266 -6.45 -7.79 0.90
C GLU A 266 -5.18 -7.37 0.14
N THR A 267 -4.37 -6.50 0.74
CA THR A 267 -3.09 -6.07 0.17
C THR A 267 -2.13 -7.25 0.00
N LEU A 268 -2.00 -8.13 1.01
CA LEU A 268 -1.14 -9.31 0.93
C LEU A 268 -1.58 -10.24 -0.21
N PHE A 269 -2.86 -10.54 -0.31
CA PHE A 269 -3.40 -11.38 -1.38
C PHE A 269 -3.25 -10.72 -2.76
N HIS A 270 -3.44 -9.40 -2.86
CA HIS A 270 -3.23 -8.64 -4.10
C HIS A 270 -1.79 -8.78 -4.61
N GLU A 271 -0.81 -8.46 -3.75
CA GLU A 271 0.62 -8.54 -4.11
C GLU A 271 1.07 -9.99 -4.33
N PHE A 272 0.49 -10.93 -3.60
CA PHE A 272 0.75 -12.36 -3.83
C PHE A 272 0.17 -12.84 -5.16
N GLY A 273 -0.96 -12.29 -5.61
CA GLY A 273 -1.50 -12.52 -6.94
C GLY A 273 -0.52 -12.11 -8.05
N HIS A 274 0.12 -10.94 -7.92
CA HIS A 274 1.20 -10.53 -8.81
C HIS A 274 2.43 -11.45 -8.71
N ALA A 275 2.78 -11.90 -7.51
CA ALA A 275 3.89 -12.84 -7.32
C ALA A 275 3.60 -14.19 -8.02
N LEU A 276 2.38 -14.71 -7.94
CA LEU A 276 1.96 -15.92 -8.65
C LEU A 276 2.07 -15.75 -10.16
N HIS A 277 1.66 -14.60 -10.69
CA HIS A 277 1.82 -14.30 -12.12
C HIS A 277 3.31 -14.37 -12.54
N GLY A 278 4.21 -13.78 -11.77
CA GLY A 278 5.65 -13.85 -12.05
C GLY A 278 6.23 -15.26 -11.91
N LEU A 279 5.87 -15.98 -10.83
CA LEU A 279 6.35 -17.34 -10.54
C LEU A 279 5.92 -18.35 -11.61
N LEU A 280 4.66 -18.28 -12.06
CA LEU A 280 4.08 -19.21 -13.04
C LEU A 280 4.38 -18.82 -14.49
N SER A 281 5.15 -17.77 -14.73
CA SER A 281 5.55 -17.36 -16.08
C SER A 281 6.31 -18.48 -16.82
N LYS A 282 5.98 -18.67 -18.11
CA LYS A 282 6.60 -19.64 -19.03
C LYS A 282 6.76 -18.97 -20.41
N ALA A 283 7.60 -17.94 -20.48
CA ALA A 283 7.97 -17.34 -21.77
C ALA A 283 8.99 -18.22 -22.48
N THR A 284 8.89 -18.30 -23.82
CA THR A 284 9.79 -19.08 -24.70
C THR A 284 10.69 -18.14 -25.48
#